data_a90e590ae17571c33537b39d16977a5b
#
_entry.id   a90e590ae17571c33537b39d16977a5b
#
_cell.length_a   1.000
_cell.length_b   1.000
_cell.length_c   1.000
_cell.angle_alpha   90.00
_cell.angle_beta   90.00
_cell.angle_gamma   90.00
#
_symmetry.space_group_name_H-M   'P 1'
#
loop_
_entity.id
_entity.type
_entity.pdbx_description
1 polymer ?
#
loop_
_entity_poly.entity_id
_entity_poly.type
_entity_poly.pdbx_seq_one_letter_code
_entity_poly.pdbx_strand_id
1 'polypeptide(L)'
;MEKILVVAPHSDDEVLGCGGYMKKLANAGKEIIVLIMTNAHVGDPDKYPEERVRKVREEASAAHQYLGIKETFFMDFPAPRLDTFPSYKISMAMSELLRDKKFDTVFIPHRGDIHRDHKVVFDSALVACRPVNNCSVKRVYAYETLSETEWGAPYQSEAFIPNVFVELTGEEFNAKCNAMNFFKSQIREFPSSRSIEAIEALAKYRGASVSCARAEAFMLIRDIR
;
A
#
# COMPACT_ATOMS: atom_id res chain seq x y z
N MET A 1 9.31 7.29 13.95
CA MET A 1 8.21 7.20 12.96
C MET A 1 7.09 8.07 13.47
N GLU A 2 6.95 9.26 12.92
CA GLU A 2 5.96 10.24 13.38
C GLU A 2 5.00 10.62 12.23
N LYS A 3 5.52 10.76 11.00
CA LYS A 3 4.75 11.12 9.83
C LYS A 3 5.00 10.15 8.70
N ILE A 4 3.98 9.39 8.37
CA ILE A 4 4.06 8.20 7.52
C ILE A 4 3.28 8.44 6.23
N LEU A 5 3.88 8.07 5.10
CA LEU A 5 3.21 7.96 3.81
C LEU A 5 3.07 6.49 3.44
N VAL A 6 1.85 6.07 3.10
CA VAL A 6 1.59 4.77 2.46
C VAL A 6 1.22 5.05 1.01
N VAL A 7 2.04 4.55 0.09
CA VAL A 7 1.85 4.71 -1.35
C VAL A 7 1.22 3.44 -1.89
N ALA A 8 0.06 3.55 -2.53
CA ALA A 8 -0.63 2.43 -3.15
C ALA A 8 -0.80 2.66 -4.66
N PRO A 9 -0.52 1.68 -5.50
CA PRO A 9 -0.83 1.72 -6.92
C PRO A 9 -2.32 1.93 -7.16
N HIS A 10 -3.16 1.11 -6.54
CA HIS A 10 -4.62 1.15 -6.65
C HIS A 10 -5.26 1.29 -5.27
N SER A 11 -6.52 1.69 -5.25
CA SER A 11 -7.30 1.76 -4.00
C SER A 11 -7.63 0.35 -3.53
N ASP A 12 -7.22 -0.05 -2.37
CA ASP A 12 -7.29 -1.28 -1.58
C ASP A 12 -5.91 -1.90 -1.27
N ASP A 13 -4.88 -1.68 -2.11
CA ASP A 13 -3.54 -2.22 -1.90
C ASP A 13 -2.95 -1.81 -0.54
N GLU A 14 -3.18 -0.56 -0.11
CA GLU A 14 -2.70 -0.02 1.16
C GLU A 14 -3.35 -0.71 2.37
N VAL A 15 -4.62 -1.05 2.24
CA VAL A 15 -5.33 -1.77 3.31
C VAL A 15 -4.94 -3.24 3.31
N LEU A 16 -4.81 -3.88 2.15
CA LEU A 16 -4.32 -5.24 2.02
C LEU A 16 -2.91 -5.40 2.59
N GLY A 17 -2.01 -4.47 2.31
CA GLY A 17 -0.62 -4.52 2.76
C GLY A 17 -0.37 -4.01 4.17
N CYS A 18 -1.02 -2.91 4.59
CA CYS A 18 -0.67 -2.13 5.76
C CYS A 18 -1.84 -1.86 6.73
N GLY A 19 -3.06 -2.35 6.47
CA GLY A 19 -4.28 -1.93 7.16
C GLY A 19 -4.24 -2.07 8.69
N GLY A 20 -3.70 -3.18 9.18
CA GLY A 20 -3.53 -3.41 10.61
C GLY A 20 -2.48 -2.50 11.24
N TYR A 21 -1.35 -2.33 10.57
CA TYR A 21 -0.29 -1.45 11.05
C TYR A 21 -0.68 0.04 10.97
N MET A 22 -1.40 0.45 9.93
CA MET A 22 -1.98 1.80 9.86
C MET A 22 -2.88 2.07 11.07
N LYS A 23 -3.77 1.11 11.42
CA LYS A 23 -4.61 1.24 12.63
C LYS A 23 -3.79 1.36 13.91
N LYS A 24 -2.78 0.52 14.07
CA LYS A 24 -1.86 0.56 15.20
C LYS A 24 -1.16 1.92 15.34
N LEU A 25 -0.64 2.45 14.24
CA LEU A 25 0.02 3.75 14.20
C LEU A 25 -0.96 4.90 14.51
N ALA A 26 -2.18 4.86 13.96
CA ALA A 26 -3.21 5.84 14.24
C ALA A 26 -3.60 5.85 15.72
N ASN A 27 -3.78 4.67 16.34
CA ASN A 27 -4.04 4.53 17.77
C ASN A 27 -2.87 5.08 18.63
N ALA A 28 -1.65 5.02 18.12
CA ALA A 28 -0.46 5.61 18.76
C ALA A 28 -0.29 7.13 18.47
N GLY A 29 -1.28 7.77 17.85
CA GLY A 29 -1.27 9.20 17.55
C GLY A 29 -0.31 9.62 16.43
N LYS A 30 0.12 8.69 15.57
CA LYS A 30 0.99 9.00 14.43
C LYS A 30 0.20 9.56 13.27
N GLU A 31 0.84 10.45 12.51
CA GLU A 31 0.24 11.06 11.32
C GLU A 31 0.42 10.15 10.11
N ILE A 32 -0.67 9.58 9.61
CA ILE A 32 -0.65 8.68 8.46
C ILE A 32 -1.38 9.36 7.31
N ILE A 33 -0.73 9.35 6.16
CA ILE A 33 -1.26 9.86 4.90
C ILE A 33 -1.17 8.73 3.87
N VAL A 34 -2.20 8.58 3.06
CA VAL A 34 -2.25 7.62 1.95
C VAL A 34 -2.17 8.36 0.63
N LEU A 35 -1.40 7.80 -0.31
CA LEU A 35 -1.29 8.28 -1.67
C LEU A 35 -1.68 7.16 -2.63
N ILE A 36 -2.85 7.29 -3.25
CA ILE A 36 -3.31 6.41 -4.33
C ILE A 36 -2.82 6.98 -5.66
N MET A 37 -2.06 6.19 -6.41
CA MET A 37 -1.33 6.68 -7.57
C MET A 37 -2.17 6.78 -8.83
N THR A 38 -3.14 5.87 -9.01
CA THR A 38 -3.73 5.68 -10.34
C THR A 38 -5.23 5.96 -10.40
N ASN A 39 -5.67 6.16 -11.64
CA ASN A 39 -7.06 6.29 -12.04
C ASN A 39 -7.31 5.39 -13.24
N ALA A 40 -8.16 4.37 -13.07
CA ALA A 40 -8.43 3.40 -14.12
C ALA A 40 -9.20 4.00 -15.31
N HIS A 41 -10.04 5.02 -15.08
CA HIS A 41 -10.74 5.72 -16.16
C HIS A 41 -9.76 6.46 -17.08
N VAL A 42 -8.71 7.06 -16.54
CA VAL A 42 -7.68 7.73 -17.34
C VAL A 42 -6.90 6.75 -18.20
N GLY A 43 -6.73 5.52 -17.73
CA GLY A 43 -6.01 4.48 -18.48
C GLY A 43 -6.87 3.79 -19.55
N ASP A 44 -8.13 3.45 -19.21
CA ASP A 44 -9.05 2.74 -20.09
C ASP A 44 -10.50 3.14 -19.77
N PRO A 45 -10.98 4.27 -20.33
CA PRO A 45 -12.30 4.82 -20.05
C PRO A 45 -13.46 3.90 -20.50
N ASP A 46 -13.24 3.10 -21.54
CA ASP A 46 -14.27 2.19 -22.06
C ASP A 46 -14.54 1.04 -21.08
N LYS A 47 -13.49 0.53 -20.44
CA LYS A 47 -13.57 -0.56 -19.46
C LYS A 47 -13.90 -0.09 -18.06
N TYR A 48 -13.44 1.11 -17.70
CA TYR A 48 -13.57 1.69 -16.36
C TYR A 48 -14.26 3.06 -16.42
N PRO A 49 -15.62 3.09 -16.45
CA PRO A 49 -16.37 4.35 -16.42
C PRO A 49 -15.99 5.20 -15.21
N GLU A 50 -16.04 6.52 -15.35
CA GLU A 50 -15.67 7.48 -14.30
C GLU A 50 -16.43 7.24 -12.99
N GLU A 51 -17.73 6.91 -13.10
CA GLU A 51 -18.56 6.60 -11.93
C GLU A 51 -18.03 5.41 -11.13
N ARG A 52 -17.49 4.38 -11.79
CA ARG A 52 -16.87 3.23 -11.12
C ARG A 52 -15.63 3.66 -10.32
N VAL A 53 -14.80 4.51 -10.91
CA VAL A 53 -13.60 5.03 -10.22
C VAL A 53 -13.99 5.92 -9.04
N ARG A 54 -14.98 6.80 -9.22
CA ARG A 54 -15.52 7.62 -8.14
C ARG A 54 -15.99 6.76 -6.96
N LYS A 55 -16.77 5.71 -7.25
CA LYS A 55 -17.25 4.79 -6.21
C LYS A 55 -16.10 4.11 -5.44
N VAL A 56 -15.09 3.62 -6.15
CA VAL A 56 -13.92 2.99 -5.49
C VAL A 56 -13.15 4.00 -4.63
N ARG A 57 -13.02 5.26 -5.05
CA ARG A 57 -12.41 6.33 -4.25
C ARG A 57 -13.24 6.69 -3.01
N GLU A 58 -14.58 6.64 -3.11
CA GLU A 58 -15.49 6.79 -1.96
C GLU A 58 -15.33 5.61 -0.97
N GLU A 59 -15.25 4.37 -1.47
CA GLU A 59 -14.97 3.17 -0.67
C GLU A 59 -13.62 3.29 0.07
N ALA A 60 -12.57 3.73 -0.63
CA ALA A 60 -11.24 3.97 -0.05
C ALA A 60 -11.28 5.07 1.03
N SER A 61 -11.95 6.19 0.75
CA SER A 61 -12.06 7.29 1.70
C SER A 61 -12.77 6.87 2.99
N ALA A 62 -13.83 6.04 2.89
CA ALA A 62 -14.54 5.50 4.04
C ALA A 62 -13.66 4.53 4.85
N ALA A 63 -12.92 3.64 4.18
CA ALA A 63 -11.97 2.73 4.82
C ALA A 63 -10.86 3.49 5.55
N HIS A 64 -10.31 4.53 4.94
CA HIS A 64 -9.26 5.36 5.51
C HIS A 64 -9.75 6.14 6.73
N GLN A 65 -10.95 6.73 6.65
CA GLN A 65 -11.56 7.39 7.81
C GLN A 65 -11.75 6.43 8.98
N TYR A 66 -12.21 5.20 8.71
CA TYR A 66 -12.40 4.16 9.72
C TYR A 66 -11.08 3.75 10.38
N LEU A 67 -9.98 3.65 9.62
CA LEU A 67 -8.66 3.34 10.14
C LEU A 67 -8.02 4.49 10.92
N GLY A 68 -8.50 5.73 10.76
CA GLY A 68 -7.93 6.92 11.38
C GLY A 68 -6.83 7.58 10.55
N ILE A 69 -6.86 7.38 9.22
CA ILE A 69 -5.95 8.06 8.28
C ILE A 69 -6.30 9.53 8.23
N LYS A 70 -5.28 10.38 8.31
CA LYS A 70 -5.44 11.83 8.41
C LYS A 70 -5.84 12.47 7.07
N GLU A 71 -5.23 12.01 5.98
CA GLU A 71 -5.44 12.58 4.65
C GLU A 71 -5.19 11.51 3.58
N THR A 72 -5.96 11.57 2.49
CA THR A 72 -5.77 10.72 1.32
C THR A 72 -5.62 11.58 0.09
N PHE A 73 -4.54 11.37 -0.66
CA PHE A 73 -4.33 11.95 -1.97
C PHE A 73 -4.63 10.94 -3.06
N PHE A 74 -5.40 11.36 -4.05
CA PHE A 74 -5.66 10.58 -5.26
C PHE A 74 -4.98 11.26 -6.44
N MET A 75 -4.04 10.57 -7.07
CA MET A 75 -3.45 10.96 -8.34
C MET A 75 -4.29 10.40 -9.50
N ASP A 76 -4.03 10.88 -10.70
CA ASP A 76 -4.74 10.48 -11.91
C ASP A 76 -3.77 9.89 -12.95
N PHE A 77 -2.77 9.12 -12.51
CA PHE A 77 -1.93 8.36 -13.44
C PHE A 77 -2.73 7.19 -14.05
N PRO A 78 -2.48 6.86 -15.34
CA PRO A 78 -3.32 5.88 -16.05
C PRO A 78 -3.10 4.45 -15.56
N ALA A 79 -4.14 3.78 -15.03
CA ALA A 79 -4.14 2.33 -14.79
C ALA A 79 -5.02 1.61 -15.85
N PRO A 80 -4.69 0.37 -16.22
CA PRO A 80 -3.54 -0.48 -15.85
C PRO A 80 -2.33 -0.27 -16.79
N ARG A 81 -2.03 0.95 -17.17
CA ARG A 81 -1.07 1.31 -18.22
C ARG A 81 0.05 2.21 -17.73
N LEU A 82 0.38 2.11 -16.43
CA LEU A 82 1.38 3.00 -15.83
C LEU A 82 2.78 2.77 -16.42
N ASP A 83 3.06 1.56 -16.92
CA ASP A 83 4.30 1.21 -17.61
C ASP A 83 4.47 1.91 -18.97
N THR A 84 3.40 2.45 -19.54
CA THR A 84 3.46 3.27 -20.76
C THR A 84 3.58 4.78 -20.47
N PHE A 85 3.50 5.18 -19.20
CA PHE A 85 3.58 6.58 -18.80
C PHE A 85 5.01 6.95 -18.40
N PRO A 86 5.49 8.16 -18.67
CA PRO A 86 6.85 8.56 -18.33
C PRO A 86 7.12 8.50 -16.83
N SER A 87 7.89 7.52 -16.37
CA SER A 87 8.14 7.23 -14.94
C SER A 87 8.76 8.41 -14.18
N TYR A 88 9.55 9.27 -14.86
CA TYR A 88 10.09 10.47 -14.22
C TYR A 88 9.00 11.44 -13.73
N LYS A 89 7.85 11.54 -14.43
CA LYS A 89 6.73 12.38 -13.98
C LYS A 89 6.08 11.83 -12.72
N ILE A 90 6.02 10.50 -12.59
CA ILE A 90 5.52 9.82 -11.39
C ILE A 90 6.45 10.11 -10.22
N SER A 91 7.76 9.94 -10.41
CA SER A 91 8.77 10.23 -9.38
C SER A 91 8.77 11.72 -8.99
N MET A 92 8.56 12.63 -9.93
CA MET A 92 8.46 14.07 -9.65
C MET A 92 7.25 14.39 -8.76
N ALA A 93 6.06 13.90 -9.11
CA ALA A 93 4.84 14.13 -8.32
C ALA A 93 5.00 13.61 -6.88
N MET A 94 5.57 12.41 -6.70
CA MET A 94 5.89 11.90 -5.37
C MET A 94 6.92 12.77 -4.65
N SER A 95 7.98 13.21 -5.34
CA SER A 95 9.03 14.06 -4.74
C SER A 95 8.49 15.41 -4.26
N GLU A 96 7.54 15.98 -4.98
CA GLU A 96 6.85 17.22 -4.59
C GLU A 96 6.08 17.01 -3.30
N LEU A 97 5.25 15.95 -3.21
CA LEU A 97 4.49 15.63 -2.02
C LEU A 97 5.41 15.35 -0.81
N LEU A 98 6.50 14.59 -1.01
CA LEU A 98 7.48 14.29 0.06
C LEU A 98 8.15 15.56 0.59
N ARG A 99 8.52 16.49 -0.29
CA ARG A 99 9.13 17.76 0.08
C ARG A 99 8.18 18.67 0.85
N ASP A 100 6.93 18.76 0.40
CA ASP A 100 5.93 19.68 0.97
C ASP A 100 5.44 19.19 2.33
N LYS A 101 5.19 17.90 2.46
CA LYS A 101 4.61 17.30 3.69
C LYS A 101 5.67 16.78 4.68
N LYS A 102 6.92 16.56 4.27
CA LYS A 102 8.06 16.13 5.12
C LYS A 102 7.82 14.84 5.89
N PHE A 103 7.60 13.75 5.17
CA PHE A 103 7.48 12.41 5.77
C PHE A 103 8.83 11.88 6.27
N ASP A 104 8.82 11.15 7.38
CA ASP A 104 10.00 10.42 7.87
C ASP A 104 10.04 8.95 7.42
N THR A 105 8.88 8.39 7.09
CA THR A 105 8.72 6.97 6.74
C THR A 105 7.77 6.81 5.56
N VAL A 106 8.12 5.93 4.63
CA VAL A 106 7.31 5.62 3.43
C VAL A 106 7.15 4.12 3.29
N PHE A 107 5.91 3.67 3.09
CA PHE A 107 5.55 2.31 2.70
C PHE A 107 5.19 2.30 1.22
N ILE A 108 5.72 1.34 0.47
CA ILE A 108 5.54 1.19 -0.98
C ILE A 108 5.15 -0.26 -1.32
N PRO A 109 4.49 -0.53 -2.46
CA PRO A 109 4.18 -1.90 -2.87
C PRO A 109 5.45 -2.72 -3.09
N HIS A 110 5.34 -4.05 -3.11
CA HIS A 110 6.48 -4.91 -3.44
C HIS A 110 6.80 -4.83 -4.94
N ARG A 111 8.10 -4.81 -5.27
CA ARG A 111 8.57 -4.73 -6.66
C ARG A 111 8.24 -5.98 -7.49
N GLY A 112 8.22 -7.14 -6.86
CA GLY A 112 7.98 -8.43 -7.50
C GLY A 112 6.51 -8.79 -7.73
N ASP A 113 5.57 -7.91 -7.38
CA ASP A 113 4.15 -8.11 -7.63
C ASP A 113 3.85 -8.32 -9.10
N ILE A 114 2.83 -9.15 -9.41
CA ILE A 114 2.50 -9.50 -10.81
C ILE A 114 2.03 -8.29 -11.61
N HIS A 115 1.35 -7.33 -10.97
CA HIS A 115 0.83 -6.14 -11.64
C HIS A 115 1.95 -5.15 -11.96
N ARG A 116 2.06 -4.75 -13.22
CA ARG A 116 3.13 -3.84 -13.68
C ARG A 116 3.09 -2.46 -13.03
N ASP A 117 1.89 -1.95 -12.71
CA ASP A 117 1.74 -0.66 -12.03
C ASP A 117 2.46 -0.67 -10.67
N HIS A 118 2.43 -1.80 -9.91
CA HIS A 118 3.15 -1.95 -8.64
C HIS A 118 4.66 -1.77 -8.82
N LYS A 119 5.22 -2.39 -9.84
CA LYS A 119 6.64 -2.27 -10.17
C LYS A 119 7.03 -0.83 -10.52
N VAL A 120 6.22 -0.16 -11.33
CA VAL A 120 6.46 1.25 -11.71
C VAL A 120 6.36 2.16 -10.49
N VAL A 121 5.37 1.94 -9.63
CA VAL A 121 5.20 2.72 -8.38
C VAL A 121 6.37 2.47 -7.44
N PHE A 122 6.80 1.21 -7.25
CA PHE A 122 7.98 0.88 -6.43
C PHE A 122 9.23 1.62 -6.93
N ASP A 123 9.58 1.47 -8.21
CA ASP A 123 10.79 2.07 -8.79
C ASP A 123 10.73 3.62 -8.72
N SER A 124 9.55 4.21 -8.99
CA SER A 124 9.34 5.66 -8.91
C SER A 124 9.44 6.19 -7.49
N ALA A 125 8.91 5.46 -6.51
CA ALA A 125 8.98 5.82 -5.11
C ALA A 125 10.42 5.76 -4.57
N LEU A 126 11.21 4.76 -4.97
CA LEU A 126 12.64 4.71 -4.61
C LEU A 126 13.41 5.92 -5.15
N VAL A 127 13.10 6.36 -6.37
CA VAL A 127 13.68 7.58 -6.93
C VAL A 127 13.28 8.81 -6.11
N ALA A 128 11.99 8.94 -5.76
CA ALA A 128 11.48 10.06 -4.97
C ALA A 128 12.05 10.10 -3.54
N CYS A 129 12.26 8.93 -2.93
CA CYS A 129 12.79 8.78 -1.57
C CYS A 129 14.32 8.82 -1.49
N ARG A 130 15.06 9.16 -2.56
CA ARG A 130 16.53 9.26 -2.48
C ARG A 130 16.93 10.26 -1.38
N PRO A 131 17.96 9.95 -0.55
CA PRO A 131 18.41 10.80 0.54
C PRO A 131 19.26 11.98 0.04
N VAL A 132 18.69 12.76 -0.90
CA VAL A 132 19.29 13.93 -1.53
C VAL A 132 18.31 15.11 -1.46
N ASN A 133 18.79 16.32 -1.72
CA ASN A 133 17.96 17.52 -1.80
C ASN A 133 17.08 17.76 -0.56
N ASN A 134 17.62 17.51 0.63
CA ASN A 134 16.92 17.65 1.92
C ASN A 134 15.66 16.76 2.05
N CYS A 135 15.63 15.60 1.39
CA CYS A 135 14.58 14.60 1.59
C CYS A 135 14.53 14.17 3.06
N SER A 136 13.36 14.30 3.69
CA SER A 136 13.16 13.97 5.11
C SER A 136 12.99 12.46 5.37
N VAL A 137 12.80 11.66 4.32
CA VAL A 137 12.52 10.23 4.43
C VAL A 137 13.75 9.48 4.96
N LYS A 138 13.59 8.89 6.13
CA LYS A 138 14.60 8.06 6.80
C LYS A 138 14.37 6.57 6.57
N ARG A 139 13.11 6.15 6.50
CA ARG A 139 12.75 4.74 6.40
C ARG A 139 11.88 4.49 5.18
N VAL A 140 12.21 3.41 4.47
CA VAL A 140 11.41 2.92 3.34
C VAL A 140 11.17 1.43 3.54
N TYR A 141 9.90 1.03 3.52
CA TYR A 141 9.46 -0.36 3.63
C TYR A 141 8.67 -0.76 2.38
N ALA A 142 8.84 -2.00 1.92
CA ALA A 142 7.93 -2.59 0.95
C ALA A 142 6.95 -3.51 1.67
N TYR A 143 5.68 -3.48 1.26
CA TYR A 143 4.62 -4.35 1.76
C TYR A 143 4.19 -5.36 0.69
N GLU A 144 3.68 -6.52 1.14
CA GLU A 144 3.05 -7.51 0.27
C GLU A 144 1.56 -7.22 0.08
N THR A 145 1.04 -7.56 -1.09
CA THR A 145 -0.37 -7.36 -1.45
C THR A 145 -0.96 -8.68 -1.91
N LEU A 146 -1.98 -9.19 -1.23
CA LEU A 146 -2.74 -10.34 -1.68
C LEU A 146 -3.39 -10.07 -3.04
N SER A 147 -3.43 -11.07 -3.90
CA SER A 147 -3.80 -11.05 -5.31
C SER A 147 -2.75 -10.42 -6.24
N GLU A 148 -1.55 -10.14 -5.73
CA GLU A 148 -0.45 -9.56 -6.49
C GLU A 148 0.88 -10.26 -6.18
N THR A 149 1.29 -10.28 -4.91
CA THR A 149 2.61 -10.75 -4.49
C THR A 149 2.76 -12.28 -4.63
N GLU A 150 1.72 -13.04 -4.27
CA GLU A 150 1.73 -14.50 -4.37
C GLU A 150 1.73 -15.02 -5.82
N TRP A 151 1.37 -14.18 -6.78
CA TRP A 151 1.38 -14.51 -8.21
C TRP A 151 2.60 -13.96 -8.95
N GLY A 152 3.48 -13.30 -8.22
CA GLY A 152 4.76 -12.84 -8.75
C GLY A 152 5.64 -14.00 -9.26
N ALA A 153 6.61 -13.68 -10.11
CA ALA A 153 7.50 -14.67 -10.65
C ALA A 153 8.37 -15.31 -9.53
N PRO A 154 8.58 -16.64 -9.53
CA PRO A 154 9.30 -17.33 -8.46
C PRO A 154 10.83 -17.18 -8.58
N TYR A 155 11.30 -16.00 -8.96
CA TYR A 155 12.71 -15.68 -9.01
C TYR A 155 13.17 -15.03 -7.72
N GLN A 156 14.36 -15.35 -7.25
CA GLN A 156 14.91 -14.81 -6.01
C GLN A 156 14.93 -13.27 -5.98
N SER A 157 15.15 -12.62 -7.11
CA SER A 157 15.15 -11.15 -7.24
C SER A 157 13.78 -10.52 -7.13
N GLU A 158 12.70 -11.29 -7.31
CA GLU A 158 11.32 -10.84 -7.31
C GLU A 158 10.55 -11.36 -6.07
N ALA A 159 11.18 -12.22 -5.27
CA ALA A 159 10.52 -12.81 -4.09
C ALA A 159 10.33 -11.78 -2.97
N PHE A 160 9.16 -11.81 -2.34
CA PHE A 160 8.93 -11.07 -1.10
C PHE A 160 9.54 -11.83 0.08
N ILE A 161 10.64 -11.30 0.61
CA ILE A 161 11.37 -11.89 1.74
C ILE A 161 11.32 -10.90 2.91
N PRO A 162 10.29 -10.96 3.77
CA PRO A 162 10.11 -10.01 4.85
C PRO A 162 11.19 -10.16 5.92
N ASN A 163 11.63 -9.03 6.46
CA ASN A 163 12.62 -8.94 7.54
C ASN A 163 12.16 -8.02 8.68
N VAL A 164 10.96 -7.46 8.56
CA VAL A 164 10.28 -6.68 9.61
C VAL A 164 8.88 -7.23 9.79
N PHE A 165 8.51 -7.53 11.02
CA PHE A 165 7.21 -8.06 11.38
C PHE A 165 6.56 -7.17 12.43
N VAL A 166 5.31 -6.83 12.22
CA VAL A 166 4.52 -6.00 13.12
C VAL A 166 3.39 -6.87 13.69
N GLU A 167 3.53 -7.26 14.95
CA GLU A 167 2.46 -7.96 15.66
C GLU A 167 1.20 -7.11 15.71
N LEU A 168 0.07 -7.72 15.40
CA LEU A 168 -1.25 -7.12 15.46
C LEU A 168 -2.06 -7.71 16.60
N THR A 169 -2.68 -6.83 17.39
CA THR A 169 -3.74 -7.22 18.33
C THR A 169 -4.98 -7.66 17.56
N GLY A 170 -5.91 -8.33 18.27
CA GLY A 170 -7.21 -8.69 17.69
C GLY A 170 -7.98 -7.47 17.17
N GLU A 171 -7.90 -6.34 17.89
CA GLU A 171 -8.55 -5.08 17.48
C GLU A 171 -7.96 -4.52 16.18
N GLU A 172 -6.64 -4.44 16.07
CA GLU A 172 -5.93 -3.92 14.90
C GLU A 172 -6.18 -4.79 13.66
N PHE A 173 -6.17 -6.13 13.85
CA PHE A 173 -6.50 -7.06 12.77
C PHE A 173 -7.96 -6.95 12.33
N ASN A 174 -8.91 -6.91 13.28
CA ASN A 174 -10.33 -6.74 12.98
C ASN A 174 -10.59 -5.40 12.27
N ALA A 175 -9.84 -4.36 12.63
CA ALA A 175 -9.94 -3.07 11.95
C ALA A 175 -9.51 -3.16 10.48
N LYS A 176 -8.43 -3.90 10.17
CA LYS A 176 -8.04 -4.20 8.78
C LYS A 176 -9.14 -4.92 8.01
N CYS A 177 -9.70 -5.98 8.58
CA CYS A 177 -10.78 -6.74 7.94
C CYS A 177 -12.04 -5.88 7.70
N ASN A 178 -12.41 -5.05 8.69
CA ASN A 178 -13.53 -4.15 8.57
C ASN A 178 -13.28 -3.04 7.52
N ALA A 179 -12.05 -2.53 7.45
CA ALA A 179 -11.67 -1.57 6.41
C ALA A 179 -11.77 -2.18 5.01
N MET A 180 -11.35 -3.45 4.83
CA MET A 180 -11.52 -4.16 3.57
C MET A 180 -13.00 -4.34 3.18
N ASN A 181 -13.90 -4.48 4.14
CA ASN A 181 -15.34 -4.60 3.87
C ASN A 181 -15.98 -3.31 3.29
N PHE A 182 -15.32 -2.15 3.35
CA PHE A 182 -15.77 -0.95 2.63
C PHE A 182 -15.56 -1.09 1.11
N PHE A 183 -14.54 -1.84 0.68
CA PHE A 183 -14.25 -2.08 -0.73
C PHE A 183 -15.14 -3.20 -1.31
N LYS A 184 -16.45 -2.98 -1.31
CA LYS A 184 -17.45 -3.96 -1.79
C LYS A 184 -17.22 -4.38 -3.24
N SER A 185 -16.64 -3.51 -4.04
CA SER A 185 -16.30 -3.79 -5.43
C SER A 185 -15.07 -4.70 -5.59
N GLN A 186 -14.22 -4.81 -4.55
CA GLN A 186 -12.94 -5.52 -4.58
C GLN A 186 -12.93 -6.82 -3.77
N ILE A 187 -13.58 -6.83 -2.61
CA ILE A 187 -13.66 -8.02 -1.75
C ILE A 187 -14.39 -9.17 -2.45
N ARG A 188 -13.97 -10.40 -2.20
CA ARG A 188 -14.52 -11.63 -2.78
C ARG A 188 -14.64 -12.71 -1.72
N GLU A 189 -15.41 -13.75 -2.04
CA GLU A 189 -15.49 -14.95 -1.20
C GLU A 189 -14.25 -15.84 -1.41
N PHE A 190 -13.92 -16.62 -0.37
CA PHE A 190 -12.90 -17.66 -0.46
C PHE A 190 -13.29 -18.69 -1.56
N PRO A 191 -12.36 -19.20 -2.38
CA PRO A 191 -10.89 -19.17 -2.20
C PRO A 191 -10.15 -17.98 -2.85
N SER A 192 -10.82 -16.88 -3.12
CA SER A 192 -10.13 -15.70 -3.65
C SER A 192 -9.09 -15.16 -2.67
N SER A 193 -7.92 -14.74 -3.18
CA SER A 193 -6.91 -14.04 -2.37
C SER A 193 -7.44 -12.75 -1.73
N ARG A 194 -8.47 -12.12 -2.31
CA ARG A 194 -9.15 -10.94 -1.77
C ARG A 194 -10.32 -11.29 -0.83
N SER A 195 -10.27 -12.44 -0.17
CA SER A 195 -11.23 -12.82 0.88
C SER A 195 -10.71 -12.47 2.27
N ILE A 196 -11.62 -12.31 3.22
CA ILE A 196 -11.26 -12.10 4.63
C ILE A 196 -10.50 -13.31 5.16
N GLU A 197 -10.86 -14.53 4.74
CA GLU A 197 -10.19 -15.77 5.11
C GLU A 197 -8.74 -15.80 4.62
N ALA A 198 -8.46 -15.33 3.40
CA ALA A 198 -7.09 -15.26 2.88
C ALA A 198 -6.26 -14.21 3.64
N ILE A 199 -6.85 -13.05 3.96
CA ILE A 199 -6.21 -12.00 4.77
C ILE A 199 -5.87 -12.56 6.16
N GLU A 200 -6.78 -13.32 6.79
CA GLU A 200 -6.52 -13.93 8.08
C GLU A 200 -5.45 -15.02 8.00
N ALA A 201 -5.47 -15.85 6.96
CA ALA A 201 -4.47 -16.90 6.77
C ALA A 201 -3.07 -16.30 6.62
N LEU A 202 -2.91 -15.23 5.82
CA LEU A 202 -1.64 -14.53 5.67
C LEU A 202 -1.16 -13.93 6.99
N ALA A 203 -2.02 -13.22 7.72
CA ALA A 203 -1.66 -12.60 8.99
C ALA A 203 -1.23 -13.63 10.04
N LYS A 204 -1.91 -14.81 10.11
CA LYS A 204 -1.53 -15.93 10.97
C LYS A 204 -0.20 -16.55 10.56
N TYR A 205 0.02 -16.76 9.27
CA TYR A 205 1.28 -17.28 8.74
C TYR A 205 2.47 -16.37 9.09
N ARG A 206 2.32 -15.07 8.87
CA ARG A 206 3.35 -14.08 9.22
C ARG A 206 3.55 -13.97 10.75
N GLY A 207 2.48 -14.07 11.51
CA GLY A 207 2.57 -14.13 12.98
C GLY A 207 3.30 -15.38 13.48
N ALA A 208 2.94 -16.55 12.96
CA ALA A 208 3.58 -17.82 13.35
C ALA A 208 5.08 -17.83 13.08
N SER A 209 5.54 -17.16 12.01
CA SER A 209 6.99 -17.08 11.69
C SER A 209 7.81 -16.30 12.72
N VAL A 210 7.16 -15.51 13.60
CA VAL A 210 7.81 -14.74 14.68
C VAL A 210 7.17 -14.99 16.05
N SER A 211 6.45 -16.11 16.21
CA SER A 211 5.86 -16.56 17.46
C SER A 211 4.84 -15.60 18.06
N CYS A 212 4.05 -14.91 17.23
CA CYS A 212 2.88 -14.14 17.64
C CYS A 212 1.61 -14.59 16.92
N ALA A 213 0.44 -14.19 17.40
CA ALA A 213 -0.83 -14.70 16.89
C ALA A 213 -1.13 -14.22 15.46
N ARG A 214 -0.79 -12.98 15.14
CA ARG A 214 -0.97 -12.34 13.82
C ARG A 214 0.08 -11.26 13.64
N ALA A 215 0.57 -11.11 12.39
CA ALA A 215 1.46 -10.02 12.02
C ALA A 215 1.18 -9.54 10.59
N GLU A 216 1.51 -8.30 10.33
CA GLU A 216 1.84 -7.80 8.99
C GLU A 216 3.36 -7.83 8.82
N ALA A 217 3.82 -8.12 7.60
CA ALA A 217 5.23 -8.28 7.31
C ALA A 217 5.69 -7.31 6.21
N PHE A 218 6.93 -6.84 6.36
CA PHE A 218 7.50 -5.82 5.48
C PHE A 218 8.94 -6.17 5.12
N MET A 219 9.39 -5.69 3.95
CA MET A 219 10.80 -5.64 3.61
C MET A 219 11.35 -4.25 3.95
N LEU A 220 12.29 -4.17 4.85
CA LEU A 220 13.05 -2.94 5.08
C LEU A 220 14.02 -2.71 3.90
N ILE A 221 13.78 -1.66 3.14
CA ILE A 221 14.61 -1.25 2.02
C ILE A 221 15.73 -0.31 2.49
N ARG A 222 15.40 0.59 3.41
CA ARG A 222 16.35 1.56 3.98
C ARG A 222 15.93 2.04 5.36
N ASP A 223 16.91 2.18 6.29
CA ASP A 223 16.76 2.86 7.57
C ASP A 223 18.00 3.75 7.80
N ILE A 224 17.80 5.07 7.90
CA ILE A 224 18.82 6.06 8.23
C ILE A 224 18.56 6.51 9.67
N ARG A 225 19.52 6.23 10.56
CA ARG A 225 19.46 6.53 12.00
C ARG A 225 20.21 7.81 12.36
#